data_bcc0e2ab88503b59c0a2e4be43781372
#
_entry.id   bcc0e2ab88503b59c0a2e4be43781372
#
_cell.length_a   1.000
_cell.length_b   1.000
_cell.length_c   1.000
_cell.angle_alpha   90.00
_cell.angle_beta   90.00
_cell.angle_gamma   90.00
#
_symmetry.space_group_name_H-M   'P 1'
#
loop_
_entity.id
_entity.type
_entity.pdbx_description
1 polymer ?
#
loop_
_entity_poly.entity_id
_entity_poly.type
_entity_poly.pdbx_seq_one_letter_code
_entity_poly.pdbx_strand_id
1 'polypeptide(L)'
;MTRLFAALSLAFLSSFTMAEEMPSSAPLFAATLNDLDDKPVALERYKGKPLVVNFWARWCGPCKAEIPELIKFRQAHKGKIEVLGIGIEDRAEPAKEFAKAYDMDYPVFVAKEKGIPLMQALGNTKTGLPYTLFIDRNGQVVQRKMGLVKKPDFDAAQELLLKK
;
A
#
# COMPACT_ATOMS: atom_id res chain seq x y z
N MET A 1 -40.60 -55.94 21.33
CA MET A 1 -39.43 -55.17 21.86
C MET A 1 -38.71 -54.51 20.68
N THR A 2 -39.12 -53.32 20.30
CA THR A 2 -38.60 -52.61 19.12
C THR A 2 -37.67 -51.50 19.62
N ARG A 3 -36.39 -51.66 19.40
CA ARG A 3 -35.38 -50.65 19.76
C ARG A 3 -35.23 -49.63 18.61
N LEU A 4 -35.66 -48.39 18.85
CA LEU A 4 -35.45 -47.22 17.98
C LEU A 4 -34.02 -46.73 18.19
N PHE A 5 -33.17 -46.81 17.15
CA PHE A 5 -31.87 -46.12 17.12
C PHE A 5 -32.09 -44.72 16.52
N ALA A 6 -32.03 -43.73 17.36
CA ALA A 6 -31.97 -42.30 16.89
C ALA A 6 -30.52 -42.00 16.45
N ALA A 7 -30.33 -41.82 15.15
CA ALA A 7 -29.09 -41.34 14.59
C ALA A 7 -28.98 -39.82 14.76
N LEU A 8 -28.10 -39.40 15.65
CA LEU A 8 -27.80 -37.99 15.86
C LEU A 8 -26.79 -37.53 14.78
N SER A 9 -27.30 -36.90 13.71
CA SER A 9 -26.46 -36.30 12.68
C SER A 9 -25.86 -34.99 13.19
N LEU A 10 -24.56 -35.03 13.55
CA LEU A 10 -23.81 -33.80 13.85
C LEU A 10 -23.47 -33.09 12.54
N ALA A 11 -24.21 -32.03 12.24
CA ALA A 11 -23.88 -31.13 11.15
C ALA A 11 -22.65 -30.27 11.53
N PHE A 12 -21.50 -30.59 10.96
CA PHE A 12 -20.30 -29.76 11.05
C PHE A 12 -20.52 -28.50 10.21
N LEU A 13 -20.89 -27.39 10.85
CA LEU A 13 -20.83 -26.06 10.22
C LEU A 13 -19.37 -25.66 10.09
N SER A 14 -18.80 -25.93 8.93
CA SER A 14 -17.49 -25.39 8.54
C SER A 14 -17.66 -23.87 8.36
N SER A 15 -17.23 -23.09 9.36
CA SER A 15 -17.10 -21.65 9.24
C SER A 15 -16.04 -21.34 8.19
N PHE A 16 -16.44 -21.07 6.96
CA PHE A 16 -15.59 -20.52 5.92
C PHE A 16 -15.26 -19.08 6.33
N THR A 17 -14.11 -18.89 6.95
CA THR A 17 -13.52 -17.56 7.13
C THR A 17 -13.08 -17.09 5.73
N MET A 18 -13.86 -16.18 5.14
CA MET A 18 -13.45 -15.48 3.91
C MET A 18 -12.24 -14.64 4.27
N ALA A 19 -11.04 -15.14 3.97
CA ALA A 19 -9.84 -14.30 4.02
C ALA A 19 -10.03 -13.17 3.00
N GLU A 20 -9.87 -11.93 3.43
CA GLU A 20 -10.00 -10.78 2.55
C GLU A 20 -8.91 -10.87 1.46
N GLU A 21 -9.33 -11.00 0.20
CA GLU A 21 -8.41 -11.14 -0.92
C GLU A 21 -7.60 -9.85 -1.11
N MET A 22 -6.28 -9.98 -1.15
CA MET A 22 -5.40 -8.84 -1.40
C MET A 22 -5.51 -8.40 -2.86
N PRO A 23 -5.50 -7.08 -3.13
CA PRO A 23 -5.60 -6.58 -4.49
C PRO A 23 -4.36 -6.95 -5.32
N SER A 24 -4.54 -7.02 -6.63
CA SER A 24 -3.40 -7.15 -7.56
C SER A 24 -2.56 -5.88 -7.58
N SER A 25 -1.24 -6.01 -7.56
CA SER A 25 -0.30 -4.90 -7.77
C SER A 25 -0.06 -4.56 -9.26
N ALA A 26 -0.59 -5.35 -10.18
CA ALA A 26 -0.37 -5.16 -11.62
C ALA A 26 -0.72 -3.74 -12.10
N PRO A 27 -1.80 -3.08 -11.65
CA PRO A 27 -2.08 -1.69 -12.03
C PRO A 27 -0.98 -0.70 -11.64
N LEU A 28 -0.29 -0.91 -10.51
CA LEU A 28 0.83 -0.08 -10.10
C LEU A 28 1.98 -0.17 -11.09
N PHE A 29 2.40 -1.39 -11.42
CA PHE A 29 3.54 -1.61 -12.33
C PHE A 29 3.24 -1.25 -13.78
N ALA A 30 1.97 -1.23 -14.18
CA ALA A 30 1.54 -0.75 -15.49
C ALA A 30 1.47 0.79 -15.58
N ALA A 31 1.51 1.50 -14.43
CA ALA A 31 1.36 2.94 -14.41
C ALA A 31 2.65 3.67 -14.79
N THR A 32 2.47 4.78 -15.51
CA THR A 32 3.48 5.82 -15.69
C THR A 32 2.97 7.07 -14.99
N LEU A 33 3.70 7.54 -13.98
CA LEU A 33 3.40 8.73 -13.20
C LEU A 33 4.52 9.77 -13.37
N ASN A 34 4.24 11.02 -13.03
CA ASN A 34 5.26 12.06 -13.10
C ASN A 34 6.03 12.14 -11.78
N ASP A 35 7.34 12.33 -11.86
CA ASP A 35 8.15 12.69 -10.69
C ASP A 35 7.93 14.17 -10.28
N LEU A 36 8.67 14.63 -9.27
CA LEU A 36 8.56 16.01 -8.78
C LEU A 36 9.14 17.06 -9.74
N ASP A 37 9.83 16.65 -10.80
CA ASP A 37 10.27 17.51 -11.90
C ASP A 37 9.33 17.42 -13.12
N ASP A 38 8.15 16.86 -12.91
CA ASP A 38 7.10 16.64 -13.91
C ASP A 38 7.51 15.73 -15.07
N LYS A 39 8.53 14.88 -14.86
CA LYS A 39 9.01 13.91 -15.85
C LYS A 39 8.28 12.58 -15.69
N PRO A 40 7.85 11.95 -16.80
CA PRO A 40 7.18 10.66 -16.73
C PRO A 40 8.14 9.54 -16.31
N VAL A 41 7.71 8.72 -15.36
CA VAL A 41 8.45 7.57 -14.84
C VAL A 41 7.56 6.34 -14.89
N ALA A 42 7.99 5.30 -15.60
CA ALA A 42 7.32 4.00 -15.58
C ALA A 42 7.61 3.30 -14.24
N LEU A 43 6.55 2.96 -13.50
CA LEU A 43 6.69 2.31 -12.20
C LEU A 43 7.09 0.84 -12.31
N GLU A 44 7.07 0.25 -13.51
CA GLU A 44 7.62 -1.08 -13.79
C GLU A 44 9.07 -1.24 -13.32
N ARG A 45 9.86 -0.16 -13.32
CA ARG A 45 11.26 -0.16 -12.84
C ARG A 45 11.44 -0.60 -11.38
N TYR A 46 10.36 -0.57 -10.59
CA TYR A 46 10.34 -1.01 -9.19
C TYR A 46 9.95 -2.47 -9.02
N LYS A 47 9.55 -3.15 -10.09
CA LYS A 47 9.21 -4.57 -10.07
C LYS A 47 10.40 -5.42 -9.60
N GLY A 48 10.13 -6.43 -8.81
CA GLY A 48 11.19 -7.30 -8.26
C GLY A 48 11.82 -6.79 -6.96
N LYS A 49 11.37 -5.64 -6.45
CA LYS A 49 11.81 -5.08 -5.17
C LYS A 49 10.67 -5.12 -4.16
N PRO A 50 10.95 -5.37 -2.87
CA PRO A 50 9.97 -5.14 -1.81
C PRO A 50 9.64 -3.63 -1.73
N LEU A 51 8.35 -3.29 -1.69
CA LEU A 51 7.87 -1.91 -1.74
C LEU A 51 6.90 -1.60 -0.61
N VAL A 52 6.97 -0.37 -0.11
CA VAL A 52 5.90 0.31 0.60
C VAL A 52 5.40 1.44 -0.29
N VAL A 53 4.15 1.36 -0.74
CA VAL A 53 3.54 2.34 -1.63
C VAL A 53 2.47 3.10 -0.86
N ASN A 54 2.72 4.39 -0.64
CA ASN A 54 1.85 5.25 0.16
C ASN A 54 1.17 6.30 -0.71
N PHE A 55 -0.17 6.29 -0.73
CA PHE A 55 -1.00 7.31 -1.38
C PHE A 55 -1.36 8.40 -0.39
N TRP A 56 -1.12 9.66 -0.76
CA TRP A 56 -1.25 10.81 0.10
C TRP A 56 -1.75 12.06 -0.65
N ALA A 57 -2.14 13.09 0.11
CA ALA A 57 -2.43 14.41 -0.41
C ALA A 57 -1.97 15.50 0.57
N ARG A 58 -1.66 16.71 0.07
CA ARG A 58 -1.18 17.84 0.88
C ARG A 58 -2.20 18.31 1.92
N TRP A 59 -3.47 18.20 1.63
CA TRP A 59 -4.57 18.57 2.53
C TRP A 59 -4.92 17.47 3.56
N CYS A 60 -4.34 16.29 3.44
CA CYS A 60 -4.65 15.13 4.29
C CYS A 60 -3.83 15.22 5.60
N GLY A 61 -4.47 15.54 6.70
CA GLY A 61 -3.84 15.63 8.02
C GLY A 61 -3.16 14.34 8.48
N PRO A 62 -3.84 13.18 8.48
CA PRO A 62 -3.23 11.90 8.83
C PRO A 62 -2.04 11.51 7.93
N CYS A 63 -2.06 11.88 6.63
CA CYS A 63 -0.93 11.65 5.73
C CYS A 63 0.32 12.38 6.21
N LYS A 64 0.18 13.63 6.64
CA LYS A 64 1.30 14.40 7.21
C LYS A 64 1.88 13.75 8.45
N ALA A 65 1.02 13.18 9.28
CA ALA A 65 1.43 12.57 10.56
C ALA A 65 2.24 11.28 10.38
N GLU A 66 2.08 10.54 9.27
CA GLU A 66 2.81 9.28 9.03
C GLU A 66 4.13 9.44 8.28
N ILE A 67 4.37 10.57 7.60
CA ILE A 67 5.59 10.81 6.81
C ILE A 67 6.86 10.54 7.63
N PRO A 68 7.02 11.02 8.87
CA PRO A 68 8.21 10.73 9.67
C PRO A 68 8.45 9.24 9.91
N GLU A 69 7.39 8.44 10.06
CA GLU A 69 7.51 6.99 10.25
C GLU A 69 7.90 6.29 8.94
N LEU A 70 7.38 6.74 7.79
CA LEU A 70 7.80 6.26 6.46
C LEU A 70 9.29 6.53 6.21
N ILE A 71 9.77 7.72 6.57
CA ILE A 71 11.19 8.09 6.46
C ILE A 71 12.05 7.19 7.34
N LYS A 72 11.71 7.03 8.62
CA LYS A 72 12.42 6.15 9.56
C LYS A 72 12.47 4.71 9.05
N PHE A 73 11.33 4.20 8.59
CA PHE A 73 11.23 2.84 8.05
C PHE A 73 12.14 2.66 6.84
N ARG A 74 12.09 3.60 5.89
CA ARG A 74 12.97 3.57 4.71
C ARG A 74 14.44 3.60 5.10
N GLN A 75 14.83 4.48 6.00
CA GLN A 75 16.23 4.62 6.44
C GLN A 75 16.74 3.33 7.10
N ALA A 76 15.91 2.70 7.94
CA ALA A 76 16.24 1.42 8.59
C ALA A 76 16.38 0.25 7.59
N HIS A 77 15.72 0.33 6.43
CA HIS A 77 15.69 -0.74 5.42
C HIS A 77 16.31 -0.34 4.08
N LYS A 78 17.15 0.69 4.07
CA LYS A 78 17.81 1.21 2.85
C LYS A 78 18.49 0.08 2.07
N GLY A 79 18.19 0.01 0.76
CA GLY A 79 18.70 -1.03 -0.13
C GLY A 79 18.00 -2.39 -0.04
N LYS A 80 17.06 -2.57 0.89
CA LYS A 80 16.27 -3.81 1.05
C LYS A 80 14.79 -3.60 0.71
N ILE A 81 14.21 -2.51 1.17
CA ILE A 81 12.81 -2.14 0.93
C ILE A 81 12.82 -0.70 0.37
N GLU A 82 12.06 -0.46 -0.69
CA GLU A 82 11.89 0.89 -1.22
C GLU A 82 10.54 1.46 -0.77
N VAL A 83 10.51 2.75 -0.47
CA VAL A 83 9.28 3.50 -0.16
C VAL A 83 8.96 4.39 -1.35
N LEU A 84 7.73 4.36 -1.82
CA LEU A 84 7.23 5.21 -2.90
C LEU A 84 6.06 6.04 -2.37
N GLY A 85 6.13 7.36 -2.47
CA GLY A 85 5.03 8.27 -2.19
C GLY A 85 4.28 8.61 -3.48
N ILE A 86 2.97 8.39 -3.52
CA ILE A 86 2.12 8.76 -4.66
C ILE A 86 1.14 9.83 -4.20
N GLY A 87 1.41 11.09 -4.57
CA GLY A 87 0.50 12.20 -4.37
C GLY A 87 -0.63 12.16 -5.39
N ILE A 88 -1.87 12.24 -4.92
CA ILE A 88 -3.05 12.35 -5.80
C ILE A 88 -3.28 13.80 -6.27
N GLU A 89 -2.23 14.61 -6.25
CA GLU A 89 -2.26 16.04 -6.58
C GLU A 89 -2.19 16.27 -8.08
N ASP A 90 -2.71 17.40 -8.48
CA ASP A 90 -2.81 17.77 -9.90
C ASP A 90 -1.49 18.32 -10.47
N ARG A 91 -0.61 18.90 -9.64
CA ARG A 91 0.60 19.61 -10.06
C ARG A 91 1.84 19.15 -9.29
N ALA A 92 2.95 19.04 -10.01
CA ALA A 92 4.23 18.62 -9.44
C ALA A 92 4.84 19.67 -8.49
N GLU A 93 4.79 20.96 -8.84
CA GLU A 93 5.44 22.01 -8.05
C GLU A 93 4.95 22.09 -6.60
N PRO A 94 3.63 22.19 -6.30
CA PRO A 94 3.18 22.16 -4.91
C PRO A 94 3.48 20.84 -4.18
N ALA A 95 3.54 19.72 -4.89
CA ALA A 95 3.95 18.42 -4.31
C ALA A 95 5.44 18.43 -3.96
N LYS A 96 6.27 19.05 -4.80
CA LYS A 96 7.72 19.19 -4.58
C LYS A 96 8.02 20.07 -3.36
N GLU A 97 7.33 21.22 -3.23
CA GLU A 97 7.45 22.08 -2.06
C GLU A 97 7.04 21.33 -0.79
N PHE A 98 5.96 20.56 -0.84
CA PHE A 98 5.50 19.77 0.27
C PHE A 98 6.50 18.66 0.63
N ALA A 99 6.99 17.91 -0.34
CA ALA A 99 7.99 16.86 -0.11
C ALA A 99 9.26 17.41 0.55
N LYS A 100 9.70 18.61 0.13
CA LYS A 100 10.82 19.31 0.74
C LYS A 100 10.51 19.75 2.17
N ALA A 101 9.33 20.30 2.44
CA ALA A 101 8.94 20.78 3.75
C ALA A 101 8.80 19.64 4.80
N TYR A 102 8.56 18.42 4.36
CA TYR A 102 8.44 17.23 5.20
C TYR A 102 9.65 16.30 5.12
N ASP A 103 10.75 16.73 4.50
CA ASP A 103 11.99 15.97 4.34
C ASP A 103 11.77 14.56 3.74
N MET A 104 10.85 14.43 2.80
CA MET A 104 10.55 13.16 2.14
C MET A 104 11.76 12.72 1.31
N ASP A 105 12.58 11.81 1.86
CA ASP A 105 13.86 11.36 1.28
C ASP A 105 13.71 10.14 0.35
N TYR A 106 12.48 9.80 -0.05
CA TYR A 106 12.12 8.69 -0.92
C TYR A 106 11.49 9.17 -2.24
N PRO A 107 11.44 8.32 -3.28
CA PRO A 107 10.79 8.66 -4.54
C PRO A 107 9.33 9.09 -4.34
N VAL A 108 9.00 10.26 -4.84
CA VAL A 108 7.66 10.83 -4.80
C VAL A 108 7.16 11.05 -6.22
N PHE A 109 5.94 10.64 -6.47
CA PHE A 109 5.25 10.76 -7.76
C PHE A 109 3.96 11.54 -7.62
N VAL A 110 3.59 12.23 -8.68
CA VAL A 110 2.33 12.95 -8.81
C VAL A 110 1.45 12.21 -9.82
N ALA A 111 0.32 11.75 -9.36
CA ALA A 111 -0.54 10.90 -10.17
C ALA A 111 -1.55 11.67 -11.01
N LYS A 112 -1.77 12.97 -10.72
CA LYS A 112 -2.73 13.82 -11.44
C LYS A 112 -4.11 13.13 -11.53
N GLU A 113 -4.74 13.17 -12.70
CA GLU A 113 -6.03 12.52 -12.97
C GLU A 113 -6.00 10.98 -12.82
N LYS A 114 -4.82 10.38 -12.81
CA LYS A 114 -4.65 8.93 -12.65
C LYS A 114 -4.70 8.48 -11.19
N GLY A 115 -4.56 9.40 -10.21
CA GLY A 115 -4.37 9.07 -8.80
C GLY A 115 -5.51 8.27 -8.21
N ILE A 116 -6.74 8.75 -8.34
CA ILE A 116 -7.94 8.08 -7.83
C ILE A 116 -8.21 6.76 -8.58
N PRO A 117 -8.23 6.72 -9.92
CA PRO A 117 -8.40 5.45 -10.63
C PRO A 117 -7.36 4.39 -10.28
N LEU A 118 -6.08 4.78 -10.16
CA LEU A 118 -5.02 3.86 -9.77
C LEU A 118 -5.23 3.32 -8.34
N MET A 119 -5.55 4.20 -7.41
CA MET A 119 -5.80 3.82 -6.02
C MET A 119 -7.00 2.86 -5.91
N GLN A 120 -8.07 3.09 -6.69
CA GLN A 120 -9.24 2.20 -6.75
C GLN A 120 -8.88 0.83 -7.34
N ALA A 121 -8.12 0.80 -8.44
CA ALA A 121 -7.64 -0.44 -9.06
C ALA A 121 -6.73 -1.25 -8.12
N LEU A 122 -6.08 -0.58 -7.17
CA LEU A 122 -5.25 -1.17 -6.11
C LEU A 122 -6.05 -1.49 -4.82
N GLY A 123 -7.39 -1.55 -4.90
CA GLY A 123 -8.25 -2.03 -3.83
C GLY A 123 -8.80 -0.97 -2.88
N ASN A 124 -8.50 0.33 -3.07
CA ASN A 124 -9.11 1.39 -2.28
C ASN A 124 -10.32 1.98 -3.00
N THR A 125 -11.41 1.24 -3.03
CA THR A 125 -12.66 1.66 -3.69
C THR A 125 -13.36 2.85 -3.01
N LYS A 126 -13.05 3.10 -1.72
CA LYS A 126 -13.59 4.22 -0.94
C LYS A 126 -12.78 5.51 -1.09
N THR A 127 -11.65 5.47 -1.78
CA THR A 127 -10.74 6.61 -2.02
C THR A 127 -10.27 7.34 -0.75
N GLY A 128 -10.25 6.64 0.38
CA GLY A 128 -9.77 7.19 1.66
C GLY A 128 -8.25 7.38 1.67
N LEU A 129 -7.77 8.37 2.40
CA LEU A 129 -6.35 8.67 2.59
C LEU A 129 -5.99 8.76 4.09
N PRO A 130 -4.75 8.42 4.44
CA PRO A 130 -3.75 7.76 3.60
C PRO A 130 -4.10 6.32 3.26
N TYR A 131 -3.52 5.80 2.19
CA TYR A 131 -3.64 4.39 1.81
C TYR A 131 -2.28 3.82 1.52
N THR A 132 -1.92 2.72 2.18
CA THR A 132 -0.59 2.12 2.05
C THR A 132 -0.67 0.67 1.65
N LEU A 133 0.13 0.28 0.67
CA LEU A 133 0.32 -1.09 0.22
C LEU A 133 1.74 -1.54 0.55
N PHE A 134 1.85 -2.78 0.99
CA PHE A 134 3.11 -3.48 1.21
C PHE A 134 3.18 -4.61 0.18
N ILE A 135 4.18 -4.53 -0.71
CA ILE A 135 4.32 -5.42 -1.88
C ILE A 135 5.65 -6.14 -1.78
N ASP A 136 5.64 -7.47 -1.84
CA ASP A 136 6.85 -8.27 -1.80
C ASP A 136 7.63 -8.25 -3.13
N ARG A 137 8.80 -8.90 -3.16
CA ARG A 137 9.65 -8.97 -4.36
C ARG A 137 8.99 -9.71 -5.54
N ASN A 138 8.00 -10.54 -5.27
CA ASN A 138 7.24 -11.26 -6.30
C ASN A 138 6.11 -10.40 -6.88
N GLY A 139 5.92 -9.19 -6.34
CA GLY A 139 4.86 -8.27 -6.72
C GLY A 139 3.52 -8.60 -6.05
N GLN A 140 3.50 -9.43 -5.01
CA GLN A 140 2.28 -9.71 -4.26
C GLN A 140 2.02 -8.66 -3.19
N VAL A 141 0.80 -8.15 -3.12
CA VAL A 141 0.38 -7.32 -1.98
C VAL A 141 0.24 -8.22 -0.77
N VAL A 142 1.15 -8.07 0.20
CA VAL A 142 1.19 -8.89 1.42
C VAL A 142 0.46 -8.25 2.58
N GLN A 143 0.26 -6.93 2.53
CA GLN A 143 -0.51 -6.16 3.50
C GLN A 143 -1.03 -4.88 2.87
N ARG A 144 -2.17 -4.40 3.32
CA ARG A 144 -2.71 -3.08 2.99
C ARG A 144 -3.22 -2.38 4.24
N LYS A 145 -3.12 -1.06 4.25
CA LYS A 145 -3.61 -0.23 5.35
C LYS A 145 -4.40 0.95 4.82
N MET A 146 -5.63 1.07 5.26
CA MET A 146 -6.43 2.28 5.13
C MET A 146 -6.26 3.11 6.39
N GLY A 147 -5.96 4.40 6.23
CA GLY A 147 -5.65 5.30 7.34
C GLY A 147 -4.19 5.21 7.79
N LEU A 148 -3.88 5.90 8.87
CA LEU A 148 -2.53 6.11 9.41
C LEU A 148 -1.77 4.80 9.62
N VAL A 149 -0.60 4.67 9.01
CA VAL A 149 0.36 3.59 9.28
C VAL A 149 1.17 3.94 10.52
N LYS A 150 1.29 2.98 11.43
CA LYS A 150 2.04 3.12 12.68
C LYS A 150 3.14 2.08 12.76
N LYS A 151 4.05 2.25 13.73
CA LYS A 151 5.17 1.33 13.94
C LYS A 151 4.77 -0.17 13.94
N PRO A 152 3.72 -0.62 14.65
CA PRO A 152 3.32 -2.03 14.60
C PRO A 152 2.93 -2.54 13.20
N ASP A 153 2.33 -1.67 12.36
CA ASP A 153 1.98 -2.02 10.98
C ASP A 153 3.27 -2.25 10.15
N PHE A 154 4.28 -1.41 10.35
CA PHE A 154 5.59 -1.56 9.70
C PHE A 154 6.36 -2.79 10.19
N ASP A 155 6.34 -3.06 11.50
CA ASP A 155 7.02 -4.23 12.08
C ASP A 155 6.43 -5.54 11.51
N ALA A 156 5.10 -5.63 11.42
CA ALA A 156 4.43 -6.77 10.82
C ALA A 156 4.72 -6.91 9.31
N ALA A 157 4.68 -5.79 8.57
CA ALA A 157 4.95 -5.78 7.14
C ALA A 157 6.40 -6.16 6.80
N GLN A 158 7.37 -5.73 7.61
CA GLN A 158 8.78 -6.03 7.38
C GLN A 158 9.06 -7.53 7.28
N GLU A 159 8.46 -8.33 8.16
CA GLU A 159 8.63 -9.79 8.15
C GLU A 159 8.11 -10.40 6.85
N LEU A 160 6.98 -9.90 6.35
CA LEU A 160 6.36 -10.37 5.10
C LEU A 160 7.16 -9.92 3.87
N LEU A 161 7.64 -8.67 3.85
CA LEU A 161 8.39 -8.08 2.75
C LEU A 161 9.77 -8.70 2.55
N LEU A 162 10.44 -9.11 3.63
CA LEU A 162 11.80 -9.67 3.61
C LEU A 162 11.84 -11.20 3.59
N LYS A 163 10.68 -11.85 3.61
CA LYS A 163 10.58 -13.31 3.51
C LYS A 163 11.20 -13.78 2.17
N LYS A 164 12.10 -14.76 2.26
CA LYS A 164 12.78 -15.37 1.10
C LYS A 164 11.87 -16.33 0.36
#